data_ae4569a55d5cc607ef46c8f653d8ce43
#
_entry.id   ae4569a55d5cc607ef46c8f653d8ce43
#
_cell.length_a   1.000
_cell.length_b   1.000
_cell.length_c   1.000
_cell.angle_alpha   90.00
_cell.angle_beta   90.00
_cell.angle_gamma   90.00
#
_symmetry.space_group_name_H-M   'P 1'
#
loop_
_entity.id
_entity.type
_entity.pdbx_description
1 polymer ?
#
loop_
_entity_poly.entity_id
_entity_poly.type
_entity_poly.pdbx_seq_one_letter_code
_entity_poly.pdbx_strand_id
1 'polypeptide(L)'
;MIKPKRLSHGDRVATVSLSWGGPSVFPHRYQIGVQQLQEEFGLHVVEMPNTLKNADWLARNPKARVEDLMQAFADPTIKAVFSTIGGDDSIRLLQFVDLKVIRDNPKIFMGYSDTTISHLMCYKAGLVTFYGPSVMAEFAENGGMFPYMVQSMRQMIFSSNVVGEVKPNTEGWTVEFLEWGSPENQNRRRKSNPSTGWKWLQGSGIHRGHLMGGCLEVFDWTRGTDIFPTQWQDAILFLETSEEAPPPDEVARTLRVFAAMGILHQLSGILFARPGGNVPLEKFGKYDQAILRIVREEEKLTELPIITNMDFGHTSPMFVLPYGLQAEIDCDKQRFSIVENAVTD
;
A
#
# COMPACT_ATOMS: atom_id res chain seq x y z
N MET A 1 -17.11 -5.12 5.18
CA MET A 1 -15.76 -5.74 5.17
C MET A 1 -15.47 -6.37 6.54
N ILE A 2 -14.79 -7.53 6.56
CA ILE A 2 -14.35 -8.19 7.80
C ILE A 2 -13.08 -7.50 8.28
N LYS A 3 -13.07 -7.05 9.53
CA LYS A 3 -11.89 -6.44 10.15
C LYS A 3 -11.10 -7.50 10.91
N PRO A 4 -9.78 -7.62 10.71
CA PRO A 4 -8.95 -8.53 11.49
C PRO A 4 -8.79 -8.05 12.93
N LYS A 5 -8.27 -8.93 13.79
CA LYS A 5 -7.88 -8.56 15.16
C LYS A 5 -6.62 -7.71 15.16
N ARG A 6 -6.52 -6.75 16.12
CA ARG A 6 -5.31 -5.95 16.32
C ARG A 6 -4.11 -6.82 16.73
N LEU A 7 -2.92 -6.31 16.45
CA LEU A 7 -1.68 -6.88 16.97
C LEU A 7 -1.41 -6.44 18.41
N SER A 8 -0.66 -7.29 19.10
CA SER A 8 -0.13 -7.05 20.45
C SER A 8 1.34 -7.48 20.50
N HIS A 9 2.07 -6.96 21.46
CA HIS A 9 3.43 -7.43 21.76
C HIS A 9 3.42 -8.96 21.99
N GLY A 10 4.37 -9.65 21.39
CA GLY A 10 4.49 -11.11 21.46
C GLY A 10 3.72 -11.87 20.35
N ASP A 11 2.91 -11.18 19.53
CA ASP A 11 2.18 -11.83 18.45
C ASP A 11 3.13 -12.34 17.35
N ARG A 12 2.74 -13.47 16.74
CA ARG A 12 3.44 -14.08 15.63
C ARG A 12 2.93 -13.51 14.30
N VAL A 13 3.85 -13.08 13.47
CA VAL A 13 3.55 -12.54 12.12
C VAL A 13 4.32 -13.32 11.07
N ALA A 14 3.62 -13.74 10.01
CA ALA A 14 4.25 -14.47 8.91
C ALA A 14 4.86 -13.49 7.90
N THR A 15 5.99 -13.85 7.31
CA THR A 15 6.52 -13.19 6.12
C THR A 15 6.36 -14.10 4.90
N VAL A 16 5.97 -13.52 3.76
CA VAL A 16 5.72 -14.23 2.50
C VAL A 16 6.36 -13.50 1.32
N SER A 17 7.02 -14.23 0.43
CA SER A 17 7.56 -13.71 -0.83
C SER A 17 6.57 -14.02 -1.96
N LEU A 18 5.65 -13.07 -2.22
CA LEU A 18 4.54 -13.26 -3.16
C LEU A 18 4.88 -12.87 -4.61
N SER A 19 5.97 -12.14 -4.81
CA SER A 19 6.47 -11.73 -6.12
C SER A 19 7.97 -11.97 -6.20
N TRP A 20 8.80 -10.93 -6.05
CA TRP A 20 10.24 -11.09 -6.13
C TRP A 20 10.84 -11.78 -4.90
N GLY A 21 11.83 -12.65 -5.14
CA GLY A 21 12.58 -13.36 -4.08
C GLY A 21 13.70 -12.54 -3.44
N GLY A 22 13.43 -11.28 -3.14
CA GLY A 22 14.39 -10.34 -2.55
C GLY A 22 15.14 -10.86 -1.32
N PRO A 23 14.51 -11.60 -0.38
CA PRO A 23 15.22 -12.16 0.78
C PRO A 23 16.39 -13.06 0.43
N SER A 24 16.32 -13.80 -0.68
CA SER A 24 17.44 -14.65 -1.13
C SER A 24 18.57 -13.86 -1.79
N VAL A 25 18.25 -12.70 -2.37
CA VAL A 25 19.24 -11.83 -3.04
C VAL A 25 19.95 -10.94 -2.03
N PHE A 26 19.22 -10.40 -1.07
CA PHE A 26 19.73 -9.51 -0.03
C PHE A 26 19.35 -10.00 1.37
N PRO A 27 19.89 -11.15 1.83
CA PRO A 27 19.46 -11.76 3.09
C PRO A 27 19.71 -10.88 4.31
N HIS A 28 20.79 -10.09 4.33
CA HIS A 28 21.05 -9.15 5.41
C HIS A 28 19.97 -8.05 5.51
N ARG A 29 19.49 -7.54 4.35
CA ARG A 29 18.43 -6.54 4.29
C ARG A 29 17.13 -7.09 4.89
N TYR A 30 16.76 -8.31 4.52
CA TYR A 30 15.62 -9.02 5.08
C TYR A 30 15.76 -9.20 6.62
N GLN A 31 16.94 -9.65 7.09
CA GLN A 31 17.19 -9.83 8.51
C GLN A 31 17.06 -8.53 9.31
N ILE A 32 17.50 -7.40 8.75
CA ILE A 32 17.32 -6.10 9.38
C ILE A 32 15.83 -5.74 9.51
N GLY A 33 15.03 -5.97 8.47
CA GLY A 33 13.59 -5.76 8.55
C GLY A 33 12.93 -6.61 9.63
N VAL A 34 13.31 -7.88 9.74
CA VAL A 34 12.86 -8.78 10.80
C VAL A 34 13.29 -8.27 12.17
N GLN A 35 14.55 -7.88 12.33
CA GLN A 35 15.06 -7.33 13.59
C GLN A 35 14.31 -6.07 14.01
N GLN A 36 14.13 -5.10 13.10
CA GLN A 36 13.43 -3.86 13.41
C GLN A 36 11.95 -4.11 13.77
N LEU A 37 11.27 -5.08 13.12
CA LEU A 37 9.92 -5.50 13.51
C LEU A 37 9.86 -6.05 14.95
N GLN A 38 10.85 -6.83 15.34
CA GLN A 38 10.96 -7.37 16.70
C GLN A 38 11.25 -6.26 17.72
N GLU A 39 12.22 -5.41 17.44
CA GLU A 39 12.66 -4.35 18.36
C GLU A 39 11.61 -3.24 18.54
N GLU A 40 10.99 -2.77 17.43
CA GLU A 40 10.06 -1.64 17.48
C GLU A 40 8.65 -2.05 17.94
N PHE A 41 8.18 -3.24 17.51
CA PHE A 41 6.80 -3.64 17.75
C PHE A 41 6.66 -4.88 18.65
N GLY A 42 7.76 -5.53 19.02
CA GLY A 42 7.77 -6.73 19.84
C GLY A 42 7.13 -7.96 19.16
N LEU A 43 7.17 -8.02 17.84
CA LEU A 43 6.56 -9.08 17.04
C LEU A 43 7.51 -10.27 16.86
N HIS A 44 6.96 -11.50 16.84
CA HIS A 44 7.72 -12.70 16.49
C HIS A 44 7.53 -13.03 15.03
N VAL A 45 8.56 -12.80 14.22
CA VAL A 45 8.50 -13.08 12.76
C VAL A 45 8.68 -14.57 12.49
N VAL A 46 7.80 -15.12 11.65
CA VAL A 46 7.79 -16.51 11.19
C VAL A 46 7.94 -16.53 9.68
N GLU A 47 9.00 -17.12 9.19
CA GLU A 47 9.22 -17.32 7.78
C GLU A 47 8.34 -18.48 7.28
N MET A 48 7.53 -18.22 6.25
CA MET A 48 6.82 -19.30 5.60
C MET A 48 7.79 -20.18 4.78
N PRO A 49 7.45 -21.43 4.48
CA PRO A 49 8.41 -22.43 3.94
C PRO A 49 9.20 -21.98 2.70
N ASN A 50 8.61 -21.10 1.87
CA ASN A 50 9.24 -20.65 0.63
C ASN A 50 9.73 -19.19 0.68
N THR A 51 9.57 -18.49 1.81
CA THR A 51 9.91 -17.05 1.94
C THR A 51 11.35 -16.75 1.52
N LEU A 52 12.29 -17.63 1.87
CA LEU A 52 13.73 -17.45 1.59
C LEU A 52 14.22 -18.25 0.37
N LYS A 53 13.32 -18.82 -0.43
CA LYS A 53 13.72 -19.53 -1.65
C LYS A 53 14.35 -18.58 -2.66
N ASN A 54 15.25 -19.14 -3.46
CA ASN A 54 15.92 -18.40 -4.53
C ASN A 54 14.90 -17.70 -5.45
N ALA A 55 15.22 -16.47 -5.88
CA ALA A 55 14.33 -15.63 -6.68
C ALA A 55 13.86 -16.33 -7.97
N ASP A 56 14.78 -16.99 -8.69
CA ASP A 56 14.43 -17.75 -9.90
C ASP A 56 13.50 -18.93 -9.61
N TRP A 57 13.67 -19.57 -8.45
CA TRP A 57 12.78 -20.66 -8.03
C TRP A 57 11.40 -20.11 -7.75
N LEU A 58 11.27 -19.01 -7.00
CA LEU A 58 9.99 -18.36 -6.70
C LEU A 58 9.28 -17.93 -7.98
N ALA A 59 9.99 -17.33 -8.94
CA ALA A 59 9.44 -16.95 -10.24
C ALA A 59 8.88 -18.14 -11.01
N ARG A 60 9.48 -19.33 -10.90
CA ARG A 60 8.99 -20.56 -11.54
C ARG A 60 7.89 -21.30 -10.76
N ASN A 61 7.65 -20.94 -9.50
CA ASN A 61 6.74 -21.66 -8.62
C ASN A 61 5.63 -20.78 -8.00
N PRO A 62 4.77 -20.12 -8.81
CA PRO A 62 3.72 -19.24 -8.28
C PRO A 62 2.74 -19.97 -7.36
N LYS A 63 2.46 -21.25 -7.61
CA LYS A 63 1.60 -22.09 -6.74
C LYS A 63 2.18 -22.20 -5.33
N ALA A 64 3.49 -22.44 -5.19
CA ALA A 64 4.14 -22.56 -3.89
C ALA A 64 4.11 -21.25 -3.09
N ARG A 65 4.17 -20.09 -3.78
CA ARG A 65 3.98 -18.76 -3.13
C ARG A 65 2.56 -18.61 -2.56
N VAL A 66 1.55 -19.10 -3.28
CA VAL A 66 0.16 -19.10 -2.78
C VAL A 66 -0.02 -20.11 -1.65
N GLU A 67 0.62 -21.27 -1.70
CA GLU A 67 0.59 -22.26 -0.61
C GLU A 67 1.10 -21.64 0.70
N ASP A 68 2.19 -20.86 0.66
CA ASP A 68 2.68 -20.08 1.82
C ASP A 68 1.63 -19.08 2.31
N LEU A 69 1.00 -18.32 1.41
CA LEU A 69 -0.03 -17.36 1.78
C LEU A 69 -1.23 -18.05 2.43
N MET A 70 -1.74 -19.13 1.83
CA MET A 70 -2.89 -19.89 2.35
C MET A 70 -2.56 -20.53 3.70
N GLN A 71 -1.35 -21.09 3.86
CA GLN A 71 -0.89 -21.64 5.14
C GLN A 71 -0.80 -20.56 6.20
N ALA A 72 -0.25 -19.38 5.88
CA ALA A 72 -0.17 -18.26 6.81
C ALA A 72 -1.57 -17.80 7.26
N PHE A 73 -2.54 -17.75 6.34
CA PHE A 73 -3.93 -17.45 6.72
C PHE A 73 -4.57 -18.57 7.53
N ALA A 74 -4.34 -19.84 7.23
CA ALA A 74 -4.96 -20.96 7.94
C ALA A 74 -4.38 -21.22 9.34
N ASP A 75 -3.11 -20.86 9.58
CA ASP A 75 -2.46 -21.10 10.88
C ASP A 75 -3.02 -20.17 11.97
N PRO A 76 -3.74 -20.68 12.99
CA PRO A 76 -4.35 -19.86 14.03
C PRO A 76 -3.33 -19.15 14.95
N THR A 77 -2.06 -19.57 14.93
CA THR A 77 -0.99 -18.94 15.72
C THR A 77 -0.46 -17.66 15.05
N ILE A 78 -0.64 -17.51 13.74
CA ILE A 78 -0.25 -16.31 12.99
C ILE A 78 -1.35 -15.25 13.11
N LYS A 79 -0.97 -14.01 13.40
CA LYS A 79 -1.89 -12.87 13.56
C LYS A 79 -1.85 -11.88 12.39
N ALA A 80 -0.72 -11.82 11.70
CA ALA A 80 -0.54 -10.99 10.51
C ALA A 80 0.31 -11.68 9.45
N VAL A 81 0.16 -11.24 8.20
CA VAL A 81 0.96 -11.67 7.05
C VAL A 81 1.55 -10.43 6.39
N PHE A 82 2.87 -10.34 6.36
CA PHE A 82 3.60 -9.22 5.75
C PHE A 82 4.31 -9.67 4.48
N SER A 83 4.12 -8.93 3.40
CA SER A 83 4.89 -9.12 2.16
C SER A 83 6.34 -8.77 2.39
N THR A 84 7.28 -9.61 1.92
CA THR A 84 8.70 -9.31 2.02
C THR A 84 9.08 -8.11 1.17
N ILE A 85 8.57 -8.06 -0.07
CA ILE A 85 8.80 -7.00 -1.04
C ILE A 85 7.77 -7.14 -2.19
N GLY A 86 7.63 -6.13 -3.05
CA GLY A 86 6.88 -6.18 -4.29
C GLY A 86 7.56 -6.98 -5.41
N GLY A 87 7.41 -6.52 -6.63
CA GLY A 87 7.90 -7.11 -7.88
C GLY A 87 6.93 -6.83 -9.03
N ASP A 88 6.76 -7.77 -9.96
CA ASP A 88 5.98 -7.55 -11.19
C ASP A 88 5.17 -8.76 -11.69
N ASP A 89 5.13 -9.86 -10.92
CA ASP A 89 4.51 -11.10 -11.41
C ASP A 89 3.45 -11.73 -10.50
N SER A 90 3.03 -11.05 -9.43
CA SER A 90 2.03 -11.59 -8.48
C SER A 90 0.65 -11.84 -9.10
N ILE A 91 0.36 -11.27 -10.27
CA ILE A 91 -0.84 -11.57 -11.06
C ILE A 91 -0.99 -13.09 -11.35
N ARG A 92 0.11 -13.83 -11.42
CA ARG A 92 0.14 -15.29 -11.64
C ARG A 92 -0.40 -16.09 -10.47
N LEU A 93 -0.55 -15.45 -9.30
CA LEU A 93 -1.09 -16.10 -8.09
C LEU A 93 -2.59 -16.38 -8.21
N LEU A 94 -3.31 -15.61 -9.02
CA LEU A 94 -4.78 -15.64 -9.11
C LEU A 94 -5.37 -17.03 -9.38
N GLN A 95 -4.66 -17.86 -10.15
CA GLN A 95 -5.14 -19.21 -10.51
C GLN A 95 -5.11 -20.21 -9.34
N PHE A 96 -4.43 -19.89 -8.23
CA PHE A 96 -4.16 -20.86 -7.16
C PHE A 96 -4.74 -20.41 -5.81
N VAL A 97 -5.21 -19.15 -5.70
CA VAL A 97 -5.71 -18.61 -4.44
C VAL A 97 -7.08 -19.21 -4.07
N ASP A 98 -7.24 -19.57 -2.80
CA ASP A 98 -8.53 -19.93 -2.22
C ASP A 98 -9.05 -18.77 -1.35
N LEU A 99 -9.97 -17.99 -1.92
CA LEU A 99 -10.56 -16.83 -1.23
C LEU A 99 -11.36 -17.24 0.02
N LYS A 100 -11.81 -18.50 0.10
CA LYS A 100 -12.52 -19.00 1.27
C LYS A 100 -11.59 -19.12 2.47
N VAL A 101 -10.34 -19.56 2.27
CA VAL A 101 -9.33 -19.63 3.33
C VAL A 101 -9.07 -18.23 3.92
N ILE A 102 -8.95 -17.22 3.06
CA ILE A 102 -8.76 -15.82 3.49
C ILE A 102 -9.97 -15.34 4.31
N ARG A 103 -11.18 -15.54 3.80
CA ARG A 103 -12.43 -15.10 4.44
C ARG A 103 -12.66 -15.74 5.80
N ASP A 104 -12.39 -17.04 5.90
CA ASP A 104 -12.66 -17.83 7.11
C ASP A 104 -11.60 -17.60 8.21
N ASN A 105 -10.44 -17.00 7.85
CA ASN A 105 -9.32 -16.76 8.75
C ASN A 105 -8.83 -15.31 8.65
N PRO A 106 -9.66 -14.32 9.03
CA PRO A 106 -9.32 -12.91 8.85
C PRO A 106 -8.08 -12.52 9.68
N LYS A 107 -7.06 -12.02 9.01
CA LYS A 107 -5.79 -11.56 9.58
C LYS A 107 -5.36 -10.24 8.96
N ILE A 108 -4.50 -9.52 9.65
CA ILE A 108 -3.81 -8.37 9.07
C ILE A 108 -2.98 -8.88 7.89
N PHE A 109 -3.17 -8.27 6.73
CA PHE A 109 -2.34 -8.45 5.55
C PHE A 109 -1.77 -7.09 5.13
N MET A 110 -0.46 -7.01 4.89
CA MET A 110 0.24 -5.76 4.63
C MET A 110 1.33 -5.89 3.56
N GLY A 111 1.46 -4.84 2.79
CA GLY A 111 2.43 -4.63 1.72
C GLY A 111 1.95 -3.54 0.76
N TYR A 112 2.73 -3.24 -0.27
CA TYR A 112 2.39 -2.29 -1.33
C TYR A 112 3.00 -2.70 -2.66
N SER A 113 2.97 -1.83 -3.69
CA SER A 113 3.51 -2.14 -5.01
C SER A 113 2.78 -3.33 -5.66
N ASP A 114 3.47 -4.33 -6.19
CA ASP A 114 2.88 -5.55 -6.76
C ASP A 114 1.98 -6.31 -5.77
N THR A 115 2.13 -6.08 -4.44
CA THR A 115 1.22 -6.61 -3.42
C THR A 115 -0.23 -6.10 -3.59
N THR A 116 -0.46 -5.07 -4.41
CA THR A 116 -1.81 -4.62 -4.83
C THR A 116 -2.68 -5.78 -5.31
N ILE A 117 -2.13 -6.74 -6.05
CA ILE A 117 -2.85 -7.96 -6.47
C ILE A 117 -3.41 -8.72 -5.27
N SER A 118 -2.58 -8.90 -4.23
CA SER A 118 -2.98 -9.62 -3.01
C SER A 118 -4.00 -8.84 -2.18
N HIS A 119 -3.91 -7.50 -2.16
CA HIS A 119 -4.95 -6.66 -1.55
C HIS A 119 -6.29 -6.84 -2.26
N LEU A 120 -6.31 -6.88 -3.59
CA LEU A 120 -7.53 -7.11 -4.37
C LEU A 120 -8.11 -8.52 -4.15
N MET A 121 -7.27 -9.57 -4.03
CA MET A 121 -7.72 -10.90 -3.63
C MET A 121 -8.40 -10.89 -2.26
N CYS A 122 -7.77 -10.26 -1.28
CA CYS A 122 -8.31 -10.11 0.07
C CYS A 122 -9.59 -9.26 0.08
N TYR A 123 -9.65 -8.17 -0.68
CA TYR A 123 -10.83 -7.34 -0.83
C TYR A 123 -12.01 -8.14 -1.41
N LYS A 124 -11.77 -8.93 -2.45
CA LYS A 124 -12.77 -9.85 -3.01
C LYS A 124 -13.22 -10.92 -2.01
N ALA A 125 -12.34 -11.36 -1.12
CA ALA A 125 -12.70 -12.24 0.00
C ALA A 125 -13.52 -11.54 1.09
N GLY A 126 -13.63 -10.22 1.06
CA GLY A 126 -14.35 -9.40 2.03
C GLY A 126 -13.50 -8.96 3.23
N LEU A 127 -12.17 -9.08 3.16
CA LEU A 127 -11.23 -8.75 4.24
C LEU A 127 -10.66 -7.34 4.09
N VAL A 128 -10.64 -6.58 5.18
CA VAL A 128 -9.87 -5.34 5.31
C VAL A 128 -8.38 -5.67 5.35
N THR A 129 -7.59 -4.96 4.54
CA THR A 129 -6.12 -5.11 4.49
C THR A 129 -5.44 -3.74 4.59
N PHE A 130 -4.11 -3.73 4.66
CA PHE A 130 -3.33 -2.54 5.02
C PHE A 130 -2.29 -2.27 3.93
N TYR A 131 -2.60 -1.33 3.03
CA TYR A 131 -1.66 -0.86 2.03
C TYR A 131 -0.58 -0.02 2.73
N GLY A 132 0.63 -0.54 2.82
CA GLY A 132 1.67 0.04 3.65
C GLY A 132 2.99 -0.73 3.57
N PRO A 133 3.88 -0.58 4.56
CA PRO A 133 5.27 -1.00 4.51
C PRO A 133 5.47 -2.49 4.20
N SER A 134 6.60 -2.81 3.55
CA SER A 134 7.09 -4.16 3.32
C SER A 134 8.35 -4.44 4.15
N VAL A 135 8.66 -5.75 4.32
CA VAL A 135 9.74 -6.17 5.24
C VAL A 135 11.11 -5.63 4.80
N MET A 136 11.40 -5.68 3.50
CA MET A 136 12.72 -5.29 2.98
C MET A 136 12.86 -3.81 2.63
N ALA A 137 11.75 -3.08 2.51
CA ALA A 137 11.78 -1.64 2.23
C ALA A 137 11.73 -0.85 3.54
N GLU A 138 10.53 -0.50 4.01
CA GLU A 138 10.36 0.44 5.13
C GLU A 138 10.65 -0.20 6.49
N PHE A 139 10.36 -1.49 6.68
CA PHE A 139 10.75 -2.17 7.93
C PHE A 139 12.26 -2.41 8.01
N ALA A 140 12.97 -2.44 6.89
CA ALA A 140 14.44 -2.49 6.85
C ALA A 140 15.08 -1.11 6.60
N GLU A 141 14.39 -0.01 6.91
CA GLU A 141 14.87 1.34 6.64
C GLU A 141 16.28 1.59 7.17
N ASN A 142 17.09 2.25 6.36
CA ASN A 142 18.47 2.59 6.65
C ASN A 142 18.57 3.55 7.84
N GLY A 143 19.31 3.15 8.88
CA GLY A 143 19.44 3.94 10.11
C GLY A 143 18.19 3.93 11.01
N GLY A 144 17.26 2.99 10.78
CA GLY A 144 16.04 2.78 11.56
C GLY A 144 14.77 3.35 10.92
N MET A 145 13.63 2.77 11.26
CA MET A 145 12.31 3.15 10.73
C MET A 145 12.01 4.64 10.92
N PHE A 146 11.26 5.21 9.99
CA PHE A 146 10.78 6.59 10.14
C PHE A 146 9.69 6.69 11.21
N PRO A 147 9.76 7.64 12.16
CA PRO A 147 8.78 7.78 13.24
C PRO A 147 7.34 7.97 12.73
N TYR A 148 7.15 8.70 11.64
CA TYR A 148 5.84 8.90 11.01
C TYR A 148 5.18 7.57 10.61
N MET A 149 5.92 6.68 9.96
CA MET A 149 5.44 5.35 9.57
C MET A 149 5.16 4.48 10.81
N VAL A 150 6.04 4.49 11.81
CA VAL A 150 5.85 3.75 13.08
C VAL A 150 4.58 4.20 13.79
N GLN A 151 4.33 5.51 13.87
CA GLN A 151 3.11 6.04 14.48
C GLN A 151 1.86 5.58 13.70
N SER A 152 1.89 5.64 12.38
CA SER A 152 0.78 5.17 11.53
C SER A 152 0.49 3.68 11.75
N MET A 153 1.54 2.85 11.83
CA MET A 153 1.42 1.42 12.16
C MET A 153 0.74 1.21 13.50
N ARG A 154 1.18 1.93 14.55
CA ARG A 154 0.60 1.82 15.90
C ARG A 154 -0.87 2.19 15.94
N GLN A 155 -1.26 3.28 15.26
CA GLN A 155 -2.66 3.68 15.15
C GLN A 155 -3.51 2.66 14.38
N MET A 156 -2.97 2.14 13.27
CA MET A 156 -3.73 1.37 12.30
C MET A 156 -3.95 -0.08 12.72
N ILE A 157 -2.92 -0.75 13.25
CA ILE A 157 -2.97 -2.20 13.45
C ILE A 157 -2.71 -2.65 14.90
N PHE A 158 -2.35 -1.73 15.80
CA PHE A 158 -2.17 -2.04 17.24
C PHE A 158 -3.26 -1.42 18.11
N SER A 159 -4.15 -0.61 17.56
CA SER A 159 -5.24 0.05 18.29
C SER A 159 -6.58 -0.27 17.65
N SER A 160 -7.56 -0.69 18.44
CA SER A 160 -8.96 -0.88 18.03
C SER A 160 -9.79 0.41 18.10
N ASN A 161 -9.19 1.54 18.44
CA ASN A 161 -9.85 2.84 18.41
C ASN A 161 -10.15 3.27 16.96
N VAL A 162 -11.09 4.21 16.79
CA VAL A 162 -11.24 4.93 15.52
C VAL A 162 -9.93 5.61 15.17
N VAL A 163 -9.45 5.42 13.93
CA VAL A 163 -8.15 5.95 13.50
C VAL A 163 -8.15 7.48 13.53
N GLY A 164 -9.20 8.11 13.00
CA GLY A 164 -9.34 9.57 12.99
C GLY A 164 -8.54 10.25 11.89
N GLU A 165 -8.12 11.48 12.16
CA GLU A 165 -7.38 12.32 11.21
C GLU A 165 -5.98 11.76 10.93
N VAL A 166 -5.66 11.61 9.63
CA VAL A 166 -4.30 11.33 9.15
C VAL A 166 -3.64 12.67 8.79
N LYS A 167 -2.53 12.97 9.44
CA LYS A 167 -1.79 14.23 9.21
C LYS A 167 -0.69 14.06 8.17
N PRO A 168 -0.42 15.08 7.35
CA PRO A 168 0.74 15.05 6.46
C PRO A 168 2.04 14.90 7.24
N ASN A 169 3.01 14.21 6.66
CA ASN A 169 4.36 14.19 7.19
C ASN A 169 5.02 15.57 7.01
N THR A 170 5.59 16.11 8.08
CA THR A 170 6.26 17.42 8.09
C THR A 170 7.78 17.34 8.16
N GLU A 171 8.35 16.16 8.42
CA GLU A 171 9.80 15.99 8.63
C GLU A 171 10.59 15.85 7.32
N GLY A 172 9.90 15.70 6.18
CA GLY A 172 10.52 15.50 4.88
C GLY A 172 10.30 14.10 4.32
N TRP A 173 10.63 13.94 3.06
CA TRP A 173 10.40 12.70 2.31
C TRP A 173 11.62 12.33 1.46
N THR A 174 11.72 11.05 1.06
CA THR A 174 12.83 10.56 0.26
C THR A 174 12.42 9.47 -0.73
N VAL A 175 13.12 9.45 -1.88
CA VAL A 175 13.18 8.34 -2.84
C VAL A 175 14.63 7.91 -3.05
N GLU A 176 15.58 8.41 -2.23
CA GLU A 176 16.98 7.99 -2.37
C GLU A 176 17.08 6.48 -2.23
N PHE A 177 17.64 5.84 -3.23
CA PHE A 177 17.98 4.43 -3.14
C PHE A 177 19.43 4.29 -2.68
N LEU A 178 19.64 3.56 -1.59
CA LEU A 178 20.95 3.14 -1.12
C LEU A 178 21.12 1.66 -1.47
N GLU A 179 22.19 1.34 -2.21
CA GLU A 179 22.47 -0.01 -2.68
C GLU A 179 22.39 -1.05 -1.54
N TRP A 180 21.44 -1.96 -1.66
CA TRP A 180 21.21 -3.00 -0.65
C TRP A 180 22.32 -4.05 -0.58
N GLY A 181 23.09 -4.23 -1.64
CA GLY A 181 24.26 -5.10 -1.66
C GLY A 181 25.44 -4.61 -0.82
N SER A 182 25.40 -3.36 -0.36
CA SER A 182 26.45 -2.70 0.43
C SER A 182 26.03 -2.58 1.90
N PRO A 183 26.44 -3.49 2.80
CA PRO A 183 26.02 -3.50 4.21
C PRO A 183 26.36 -2.20 4.96
N GLU A 184 27.42 -1.50 4.58
CA GLU A 184 27.80 -0.21 5.16
C GLU A 184 26.74 0.88 4.97
N ASN A 185 25.93 0.78 3.91
CA ASN A 185 24.82 1.71 3.68
C ASN A 185 23.73 1.58 4.74
N GLN A 186 23.61 0.44 5.42
CA GLN A 186 22.50 0.20 6.35
C GLN A 186 22.46 1.20 7.52
N ASN A 187 23.61 1.70 7.95
CA ASN A 187 23.70 2.68 9.05
C ASN A 187 23.63 4.13 8.56
N ARG A 188 23.53 4.36 7.26
CA ARG A 188 23.42 5.69 6.67
C ARG A 188 21.96 6.01 6.40
N ARG A 189 21.41 7.04 7.06
CA ARG A 189 20.08 7.53 6.72
C ARG A 189 20.04 8.06 5.29
N ARG A 190 18.92 7.79 4.61
CA ARG A 190 18.63 8.35 3.28
C ARG A 190 18.46 9.87 3.36
N LYS A 191 18.89 10.60 2.34
CA LYS A 191 18.73 12.06 2.27
C LYS A 191 17.25 12.39 2.08
N SER A 192 16.75 13.33 2.90
CA SER A 192 15.36 13.79 2.82
C SER A 192 15.25 15.07 2.00
N ASN A 193 14.17 15.15 1.22
CA ASN A 193 13.68 16.39 0.63
C ASN A 193 12.76 17.09 1.63
N PRO A 194 12.68 18.42 1.65
CA PRO A 194 11.73 19.15 2.49
C PRO A 194 10.28 18.73 2.19
N SER A 195 9.46 18.63 3.24
CA SER A 195 8.02 18.42 3.04
C SER A 195 7.38 19.68 2.48
N THR A 196 6.52 19.49 1.47
CA THR A 196 5.69 20.55 0.89
C THR A 196 4.22 20.39 1.26
N GLY A 197 3.90 19.39 2.09
CA GLY A 197 2.54 19.03 2.46
C GLY A 197 1.73 18.43 1.30
N TRP A 198 0.50 18.07 1.57
CA TRP A 198 -0.46 17.62 0.57
C TRP A 198 -1.03 18.78 -0.23
N LYS A 199 -1.44 18.52 -1.45
CA LYS A 199 -2.04 19.54 -2.32
C LYS A 199 -3.52 19.22 -2.53
N TRP A 200 -4.36 20.16 -2.20
CA TRP A 200 -5.82 20.10 -2.40
C TRP A 200 -6.15 20.77 -3.74
N LEU A 201 -6.33 19.97 -4.79
CA LEU A 201 -6.44 20.50 -6.15
C LEU A 201 -7.84 20.99 -6.48
N GLN A 202 -8.87 20.30 -5.99
CA GLN A 202 -10.28 20.68 -6.15
C GLN A 202 -11.16 19.97 -5.13
N GLY A 203 -12.45 20.33 -5.13
CA GLY A 203 -13.49 19.81 -4.24
C GLY A 203 -13.94 20.84 -3.22
N SER A 204 -15.14 20.67 -2.68
CA SER A 204 -15.75 21.49 -1.62
C SER A 204 -16.57 20.60 -0.69
N GLY A 205 -16.79 21.03 0.57
CA GLY A 205 -17.61 20.30 1.53
C GLY A 205 -16.98 18.99 2.02
N ILE A 206 -17.85 18.05 2.45
CA ILE A 206 -17.44 16.78 3.07
C ILE A 206 -17.84 15.62 2.18
N HIS A 207 -16.89 14.75 1.87
CA HIS A 207 -17.09 13.53 1.08
C HIS A 207 -16.67 12.31 1.88
N ARG A 208 -17.43 11.23 1.79
CA ARG A 208 -17.17 9.96 2.47
C ARG A 208 -17.20 8.81 1.49
N GLY A 209 -16.34 7.83 1.72
CA GLY A 209 -16.31 6.64 0.90
C GLY A 209 -15.32 5.60 1.38
N HIS A 210 -15.44 4.40 0.83
CA HIS A 210 -14.50 3.33 1.14
C HIS A 210 -13.22 3.48 0.32
N LEU A 211 -12.09 3.20 0.95
CA LEU A 211 -10.77 3.27 0.32
C LEU A 211 -10.53 2.09 -0.61
N MET A 212 -10.12 2.37 -1.84
CA MET A 212 -9.76 1.38 -2.84
C MET A 212 -8.70 1.94 -3.79
N GLY A 213 -7.75 1.12 -4.23
CA GLY A 213 -6.70 1.59 -5.15
C GLY A 213 -5.43 0.77 -5.08
N GLY A 214 -4.28 1.42 -5.09
CA GLY A 214 -2.95 0.79 -5.01
C GLY A 214 -1.93 1.40 -5.97
N CYS A 215 -0.90 0.62 -6.31
CA CYS A 215 0.05 0.97 -7.34
C CYS A 215 -0.66 1.02 -8.69
N LEU A 216 -0.60 2.16 -9.37
CA LEU A 216 -1.38 2.46 -10.57
C LEU A 216 -1.16 1.43 -11.68
N GLU A 217 0.09 1.09 -11.94
CA GLU A 217 0.50 0.14 -12.99
C GLU A 217 -0.05 -1.25 -12.68
N VAL A 218 0.14 -1.71 -11.44
CA VAL A 218 -0.31 -3.03 -10.99
C VAL A 218 -1.84 -3.11 -10.94
N PHE A 219 -2.49 -2.05 -10.47
CA PHE A 219 -3.94 -1.97 -10.45
C PHE A 219 -4.53 -2.05 -11.87
N ASP A 220 -3.87 -1.37 -12.83
CA ASP A 220 -4.25 -1.40 -14.24
C ASP A 220 -4.13 -2.80 -14.86
N TRP A 221 -3.13 -3.61 -14.48
CA TRP A 221 -2.97 -5.00 -14.97
C TRP A 221 -4.13 -5.91 -14.55
N THR A 222 -4.89 -5.56 -13.52
CA THR A 222 -6.01 -6.40 -13.04
C THR A 222 -7.29 -6.26 -13.86
N ARG A 223 -7.34 -5.29 -14.78
CA ARG A 223 -8.52 -5.07 -15.64
C ARG A 223 -8.87 -6.33 -16.44
N GLY A 224 -10.14 -6.72 -16.37
CA GLY A 224 -10.64 -7.93 -17.02
C GLY A 224 -10.39 -9.23 -16.24
N THR A 225 -9.73 -9.17 -15.08
CA THR A 225 -9.65 -10.30 -14.15
C THR A 225 -10.81 -10.29 -13.17
N ASP A 226 -11.03 -11.42 -12.53
CA ASP A 226 -12.09 -11.56 -11.51
C ASP A 226 -11.85 -10.76 -10.23
N ILE A 227 -10.63 -10.29 -9.96
CA ILE A 227 -10.31 -9.49 -8.78
C ILE A 227 -10.46 -8.00 -9.01
N PHE A 228 -10.58 -7.56 -10.28
CA PHE A 228 -10.82 -6.14 -10.55
C PHE A 228 -12.14 -5.72 -9.89
N PRO A 229 -12.15 -4.63 -9.10
CA PRO A 229 -13.34 -4.22 -8.36
C PRO A 229 -14.53 -3.91 -9.28
N THR A 230 -15.71 -4.28 -8.85
CA THR A 230 -16.98 -4.02 -9.57
C THR A 230 -17.90 -3.03 -8.85
N GLN A 231 -17.58 -2.70 -7.59
CA GLN A 231 -18.36 -1.76 -6.78
C GLN A 231 -17.53 -0.50 -6.55
N TRP A 232 -17.88 0.55 -7.28
CA TRP A 232 -17.18 1.83 -7.25
C TRP A 232 -17.99 2.95 -6.61
N GLN A 233 -19.29 2.69 -6.37
CA GLN A 233 -20.17 3.69 -5.77
C GLN A 233 -19.61 4.19 -4.45
N ASP A 234 -19.43 5.50 -4.35
CA ASP A 234 -18.87 6.19 -3.21
C ASP A 234 -17.44 5.73 -2.81
N ALA A 235 -16.66 5.18 -3.75
CA ALA A 235 -15.27 4.84 -3.47
C ALA A 235 -14.38 6.10 -3.42
N ILE A 236 -13.40 6.10 -2.51
CA ILE A 236 -12.26 7.02 -2.53
C ILE A 236 -11.10 6.26 -3.16
N LEU A 237 -10.77 6.62 -4.40
CA LEU A 237 -9.71 5.97 -5.16
C LEU A 237 -8.35 6.52 -4.72
N PHE A 238 -7.49 5.66 -4.16
CA PHE A 238 -6.10 6.03 -3.89
C PHE A 238 -5.16 5.38 -4.91
N LEU A 239 -4.30 6.18 -5.51
CA LEU A 239 -3.32 5.72 -6.51
C LEU A 239 -1.93 6.25 -6.18
N GLU A 240 -0.94 5.43 -6.42
CA GLU A 240 0.46 5.83 -6.39
C GLU A 240 1.21 5.25 -7.60
N THR A 241 2.37 5.76 -7.90
CA THR A 241 3.22 5.29 -9.01
C THR A 241 4.49 4.64 -8.48
N SER A 242 4.93 3.58 -9.15
CA SER A 242 6.11 2.82 -8.73
C SER A 242 7.43 3.60 -8.89
N GLU A 243 8.53 2.98 -8.46
CA GLU A 243 9.89 3.45 -8.66
C GLU A 243 10.30 3.56 -10.14
N GLU A 244 9.56 2.95 -11.06
CA GLU A 244 9.77 3.07 -12.51
C GLU A 244 9.40 4.46 -13.05
N ALA A 245 8.77 5.29 -12.20
CA ALA A 245 8.42 6.67 -12.50
C ALA A 245 7.58 6.83 -13.79
N PRO A 246 6.42 6.14 -13.94
CA PRO A 246 5.60 6.27 -15.13
C PRO A 246 5.25 7.74 -15.38
N PRO A 247 5.31 8.18 -16.65
CA PRO A 247 5.11 9.60 -16.97
C PRO A 247 3.66 10.06 -16.71
N PRO A 248 3.39 11.37 -16.53
CA PRO A 248 2.06 11.91 -16.31
C PRO A 248 1.00 11.48 -17.35
N ASP A 249 1.43 11.22 -18.59
CA ASP A 249 0.53 10.76 -19.66
C ASP A 249 0.08 9.29 -19.42
N GLU A 250 0.84 8.48 -18.71
CA GLU A 250 0.41 7.15 -18.27
C GLU A 250 -0.74 7.27 -17.28
N VAL A 251 -0.58 8.11 -16.26
CA VAL A 251 -1.64 8.41 -15.28
C VAL A 251 -2.91 8.91 -16.01
N ALA A 252 -2.75 9.82 -16.99
CA ALA A 252 -3.86 10.31 -17.78
C ALA A 252 -4.54 9.20 -18.59
N ARG A 253 -3.78 8.29 -19.21
CA ARG A 253 -4.33 7.14 -19.95
C ARG A 253 -5.17 6.23 -19.06
N THR A 254 -4.64 5.86 -17.90
CA THR A 254 -5.36 5.02 -16.93
C THR A 254 -6.64 5.68 -16.45
N LEU A 255 -6.60 6.97 -16.09
CA LEU A 255 -7.82 7.71 -15.69
C LEU A 255 -8.86 7.80 -16.82
N ARG A 256 -8.45 7.96 -18.09
CA ARG A 256 -9.39 7.91 -19.23
C ARG A 256 -10.06 6.55 -19.40
N VAL A 257 -9.31 5.46 -19.15
CA VAL A 257 -9.91 4.13 -19.14
C VAL A 257 -10.93 4.01 -18.02
N PHE A 258 -10.61 4.50 -16.81
CA PHE A 258 -11.56 4.50 -15.69
C PHE A 258 -12.80 5.38 -15.99
N ALA A 259 -12.62 6.51 -16.70
CA ALA A 259 -13.73 7.31 -17.20
C ALA A 259 -14.61 6.51 -18.18
N ALA A 260 -14.01 5.89 -19.20
CA ALA A 260 -14.72 5.06 -20.17
C ALA A 260 -15.45 3.86 -19.54
N MET A 261 -14.95 3.34 -18.42
CA MET A 261 -15.61 2.31 -17.62
C MET A 261 -16.71 2.86 -16.69
N GLY A 262 -16.92 4.18 -16.64
CA GLY A 262 -17.87 4.85 -15.75
C GLY A 262 -17.45 4.89 -14.30
N ILE A 263 -16.19 4.58 -13.98
CA ILE A 263 -15.67 4.52 -12.61
C ILE A 263 -15.57 5.92 -12.01
N LEU A 264 -14.99 6.89 -12.73
CA LEU A 264 -14.74 8.23 -12.18
C LEU A 264 -16.02 8.92 -11.69
N HIS A 265 -17.16 8.67 -12.35
CA HIS A 265 -18.46 9.24 -11.99
C HIS A 265 -19.09 8.63 -10.74
N GLN A 266 -18.54 7.53 -10.22
CA GLN A 266 -19.01 6.86 -9.01
C GLN A 266 -18.17 7.20 -7.78
N LEU A 267 -17.01 7.88 -7.97
CA LEU A 267 -16.08 8.15 -6.88
C LEU A 267 -16.57 9.28 -5.96
N SER A 268 -16.21 9.18 -4.69
CA SER A 268 -16.32 10.25 -3.68
C SER A 268 -15.02 11.04 -3.52
N GLY A 269 -13.92 10.63 -4.15
CA GLY A 269 -12.65 11.36 -4.09
C GLY A 269 -11.49 10.60 -4.72
N ILE A 270 -10.42 11.32 -5.00
CA ILE A 270 -9.17 10.78 -5.52
C ILE A 270 -8.02 11.24 -4.62
N LEU A 271 -7.24 10.26 -4.13
CA LEU A 271 -6.00 10.46 -3.40
C LEU A 271 -4.85 10.02 -4.30
N PHE A 272 -3.88 10.89 -4.52
CA PHE A 272 -2.71 10.56 -5.31
C PHE A 272 -1.43 10.80 -4.51
N ALA A 273 -0.58 9.80 -4.41
CA ALA A 273 0.68 9.88 -3.70
C ALA A 273 1.67 10.84 -4.40
N ARG A 274 2.78 11.15 -3.73
CA ARG A 274 3.92 11.70 -4.45
C ARG A 274 4.34 10.72 -5.54
N PRO A 275 4.69 11.21 -6.74
CA PRO A 275 5.24 10.35 -7.77
C PRO A 275 6.45 9.56 -7.27
N GLY A 276 6.43 8.24 -7.45
CA GLY A 276 7.54 7.36 -7.09
C GLY A 276 8.74 7.53 -8.01
N GLY A 277 9.86 6.89 -7.65
CA GLY A 277 11.11 6.96 -8.41
C GLY A 277 11.78 8.33 -8.37
N ASN A 278 12.78 8.50 -9.20
CA ASN A 278 13.58 9.73 -9.26
C ASN A 278 12.92 10.84 -10.10
N VAL A 279 11.64 11.08 -9.90
CA VAL A 279 10.94 12.20 -10.56
C VAL A 279 11.40 13.52 -9.92
N PRO A 280 11.95 14.47 -10.69
CA PRO A 280 12.31 15.78 -10.16
C PRO A 280 11.08 16.54 -9.60
N LEU A 281 11.26 17.20 -8.46
CA LEU A 281 10.17 17.89 -7.75
C LEU A 281 9.40 18.90 -8.64
N GLU A 282 10.13 19.61 -9.51
CA GLU A 282 9.54 20.57 -10.47
C GLU A 282 8.62 19.90 -11.51
N LYS A 283 8.67 18.57 -11.65
CA LYS A 283 7.77 17.81 -12.54
C LYS A 283 6.50 17.32 -11.85
N PHE A 284 6.41 17.37 -10.53
CA PHE A 284 5.22 16.90 -9.79
C PHE A 284 3.94 17.60 -10.25
N GLY A 285 4.00 18.91 -10.53
CA GLY A 285 2.88 19.66 -11.08
C GLY A 285 2.34 19.16 -12.42
N LYS A 286 3.12 18.39 -13.18
CA LYS A 286 2.64 17.77 -14.44
C LYS A 286 1.69 16.60 -14.17
N TYR A 287 1.88 15.88 -13.07
CA TYR A 287 0.94 14.85 -12.62
C TYR A 287 -0.37 15.48 -12.15
N ASP A 288 -0.30 16.57 -11.36
CA ASP A 288 -1.47 17.35 -10.93
C ASP A 288 -2.28 17.81 -12.16
N GLN A 289 -1.59 18.37 -13.16
CA GLN A 289 -2.22 18.84 -14.43
C GLN A 289 -2.83 17.68 -15.22
N ALA A 290 -2.16 16.51 -15.27
CA ALA A 290 -2.68 15.34 -15.97
C ALA A 290 -3.98 14.83 -15.33
N ILE A 291 -4.04 14.78 -14.01
CA ILE A 291 -5.24 14.37 -13.26
C ILE A 291 -6.37 15.37 -13.46
N LEU A 292 -6.10 16.68 -13.30
CA LEU A 292 -7.11 17.73 -13.48
C LEU A 292 -7.64 17.76 -14.91
N ARG A 293 -6.80 17.59 -15.91
CA ARG A 293 -7.21 17.53 -17.32
C ARG A 293 -8.29 16.45 -17.54
N ILE A 294 -8.06 15.25 -17.02
CA ILE A 294 -9.03 14.16 -17.22
C ILE A 294 -10.28 14.39 -16.37
N VAL A 295 -10.11 14.55 -15.06
CA VAL A 295 -11.24 14.58 -14.13
C VAL A 295 -12.07 15.84 -14.27
N ARG A 296 -11.42 17.01 -14.32
CA ARG A 296 -12.09 18.31 -14.32
C ARG A 296 -12.46 18.78 -15.72
N GLU A 297 -11.53 18.66 -16.69
CA GLU A 297 -11.72 19.27 -18.01
C GLU A 297 -12.43 18.34 -18.98
N GLU A 298 -12.04 17.04 -19.05
CA GLU A 298 -12.65 16.07 -19.95
C GLU A 298 -13.98 15.55 -19.38
N GLU A 299 -14.01 15.06 -18.14
CA GLU A 299 -15.18 14.43 -17.51
C GLU A 299 -16.12 15.43 -16.78
N LYS A 300 -15.73 16.70 -16.64
CA LYS A 300 -16.51 17.77 -15.98
C LYS A 300 -16.83 17.50 -14.50
N LEU A 301 -16.05 16.67 -13.82
CA LEU A 301 -16.22 16.35 -12.40
C LEU A 301 -15.55 17.42 -11.51
N THR A 302 -16.04 18.65 -11.55
CA THR A 302 -15.42 19.82 -10.89
C THR A 302 -15.49 19.77 -9.37
N GLU A 303 -16.46 19.06 -8.79
CA GLU A 303 -16.67 18.95 -7.35
C GLU A 303 -16.03 17.71 -6.73
N LEU A 304 -15.53 16.75 -7.53
CA LEU A 304 -14.87 15.56 -7.02
C LEU A 304 -13.57 15.93 -6.30
N PRO A 305 -13.42 15.66 -5.00
CA PRO A 305 -12.19 15.97 -4.28
C PRO A 305 -10.97 15.29 -4.88
N ILE A 306 -9.89 16.05 -5.03
CA ILE A 306 -8.59 15.53 -5.48
C ILE A 306 -7.51 16.06 -4.55
N ILE A 307 -6.83 15.13 -3.87
CA ILE A 307 -5.67 15.41 -3.02
C ILE A 307 -4.46 14.73 -3.62
N THR A 308 -3.39 15.48 -3.85
CA THR A 308 -2.13 14.94 -4.39
C THR A 308 -0.96 15.17 -3.44
N ASN A 309 0.20 14.65 -3.81
CA ASN A 309 1.42 14.77 -3.02
C ASN A 309 1.31 14.12 -1.63
N MET A 310 0.49 13.05 -1.51
CA MET A 310 0.26 12.36 -0.24
C MET A 310 1.40 11.40 0.11
N ASP A 311 1.51 11.09 1.40
CA ASP A 311 2.60 10.31 1.99
C ASP A 311 2.30 8.81 2.00
N PHE A 312 2.10 8.18 0.86
CA PHE A 312 1.95 6.72 0.72
C PHE A 312 2.59 6.23 -0.60
N GLY A 313 2.74 4.91 -0.75
CA GLY A 313 3.36 4.31 -1.94
C GLY A 313 4.89 4.39 -1.95
N HIS A 314 5.50 4.61 -3.13
CA HIS A 314 6.95 4.50 -3.33
C HIS A 314 7.77 5.72 -2.90
N THR A 315 7.27 6.52 -1.97
CA THR A 315 8.04 7.56 -1.29
C THR A 315 8.02 7.34 0.21
N SER A 316 9.14 7.53 0.89
CA SER A 316 9.23 7.32 2.34
C SER A 316 9.39 8.63 3.09
N PRO A 317 8.84 8.76 4.31
CA PRO A 317 7.98 7.77 4.98
C PRO A 317 6.57 7.75 4.41
N MET A 318 5.86 6.64 4.68
CA MET A 318 4.45 6.47 4.31
C MET A 318 3.55 6.32 5.54
N PHE A 319 2.28 6.68 5.41
CA PHE A 319 1.23 6.21 6.30
C PHE A 319 0.52 4.99 5.70
N VAL A 320 -0.14 4.22 6.56
CA VAL A 320 -0.85 3.00 6.16
C VAL A 320 -2.28 3.34 5.75
N LEU A 321 -2.73 2.82 4.60
CA LEU A 321 -4.11 2.96 4.14
C LEU A 321 -4.89 1.66 4.35
N PRO A 322 -6.02 1.69 5.11
CA PRO A 322 -6.84 0.51 5.34
C PRO A 322 -7.79 0.28 4.16
N TYR A 323 -7.50 -0.74 3.36
CA TYR A 323 -8.26 -1.08 2.17
C TYR A 323 -9.70 -1.49 2.51
N GLY A 324 -10.69 -0.85 1.88
CA GLY A 324 -12.11 -1.15 2.06
C GLY A 324 -12.80 -0.46 3.24
N LEU A 325 -12.07 0.34 4.06
CA LEU A 325 -12.67 1.10 5.15
C LEU A 325 -13.17 2.47 4.71
N GLN A 326 -14.10 3.01 5.49
CA GLN A 326 -14.66 4.34 5.29
C GLN A 326 -13.65 5.42 5.68
N ALA A 327 -13.45 6.35 4.76
CA ALA A 327 -12.67 7.56 4.96
C ALA A 327 -13.51 8.80 4.67
N GLU A 328 -13.07 9.94 5.18
CA GLU A 328 -13.69 11.25 5.00
C GLU A 328 -12.66 12.25 4.47
N ILE A 329 -13.05 12.99 3.45
CA ILE A 329 -12.33 14.15 2.91
C ILE A 329 -13.16 15.39 3.25
N ASP A 330 -12.68 16.23 4.17
CA ASP A 330 -13.23 17.55 4.48
C ASP A 330 -12.42 18.59 3.72
N CYS A 331 -12.91 18.98 2.55
CA CYS A 331 -12.22 19.92 1.65
C CYS A 331 -12.08 21.30 2.26
N ASP A 332 -13.08 21.74 3.05
CA ASP A 332 -13.13 23.09 3.62
C ASP A 332 -12.09 23.25 4.72
N LYS A 333 -11.85 22.18 5.49
CA LYS A 333 -10.82 22.15 6.54
C LYS A 333 -9.49 21.56 6.09
N GLN A 334 -9.42 21.11 4.84
CA GLN A 334 -8.27 20.38 4.30
C GLN A 334 -7.84 19.22 5.20
N ARG A 335 -8.80 18.32 5.53
CA ARG A 335 -8.60 17.21 6.44
C ARG A 335 -8.99 15.89 5.78
N PHE A 336 -8.12 14.91 5.92
CA PHE A 336 -8.39 13.52 5.56
C PHE A 336 -8.43 12.66 6.82
N SER A 337 -9.44 11.80 6.95
CA SER A 337 -9.65 10.98 8.16
C SER A 337 -10.14 9.58 7.80
N ILE A 338 -9.71 8.59 8.56
CA ILE A 338 -10.30 7.25 8.59
C ILE A 338 -11.34 7.24 9.69
N VAL A 339 -12.62 7.12 9.32
CA VAL A 339 -13.74 7.40 10.25
C VAL A 339 -14.23 6.19 11.04
N GLU A 340 -13.51 5.09 10.96
CA GLU A 340 -13.79 3.86 11.71
C GLU A 340 -12.49 3.23 12.27
N ASN A 341 -12.65 2.26 13.16
CA ASN A 341 -11.52 1.44 13.60
C ASN A 341 -11.08 0.51 12.47
N ALA A 342 -9.78 0.30 12.34
CA ALA A 342 -9.22 -0.53 11.27
C ALA A 342 -9.16 -2.03 11.65
N VAL A 343 -9.08 -2.31 12.94
CA VAL A 343 -8.99 -3.65 13.52
C VAL A 343 -9.96 -3.79 14.69
N THR A 344 -10.20 -5.03 15.14
CA THR A 344 -11.00 -5.35 16.32
C THR A 344 -10.11 -5.81 17.47
N ASP A 345 -10.68 -5.93 18.67
CA ASP A 345 -10.01 -6.54 19.85
C ASP A 345 -9.83 -8.05 19.70
#